data_24d0dd33d6f9733235fab04eb8beb6b3
#
_entry.id   24d0dd33d6f9733235fab04eb8beb6b3
#
_cell.length_a   1.000
_cell.length_b   1.000
_cell.length_c   1.000
_cell.angle_alpha   90.00
_cell.angle_beta   90.00
_cell.angle_gamma   90.00
#
_symmetry.space_group_name_H-M   'P 1'
#
loop_
_entity.id
_entity.type
_entity.pdbx_description
1 polymer ?
#
loop_
_entity_poly.entity_id
_entity_poly.type
_entity_poly.pdbx_seq_one_letter_code
_entity_poly.pdbx_strand_id
1 'polypeptide(L)'
;MDATNIKLDGNKIKLIAFDLDGTLSQHKTPISAECRETLYALAAKYKLLMSGAGMCMRIFNQMEKFPIDVLGNYGMQYGEYNAETGELEIKFDNVLPCDKDSVDARITMLREKYGFTEYAGNNVEFHSSGCVTFPLLGTKAQQADKLAFDPDRSKRRAFYQDVIDTFPEYNVFVGGSSSFDMAPMPFNKAYALKKYCDERGIKYEEVVYFGDDYGWGGNDESVYLSEMNFICIDNYEDFPRIAREALL
;
A
#
# COMPACT_ATOMS: atom_id res chain seq x y z
N MET A 1 -17.95 -11.60 -3.89
CA MET A 1 -18.88 -11.29 -2.78
C MET A 1 -19.13 -9.80 -2.86
N ASP A 2 -20.39 -9.39 -2.96
CA ASP A 2 -20.73 -7.96 -2.96
C ASP A 2 -20.29 -7.32 -1.63
N ALA A 3 -19.33 -6.42 -1.71
CA ALA A 3 -18.75 -5.72 -0.56
C ALA A 3 -19.72 -4.75 0.16
N THR A 4 -20.97 -4.65 -0.31
CA THR A 4 -21.97 -3.67 0.14
C THR A 4 -22.85 -4.13 1.31
N ASN A 5 -22.61 -5.30 1.91
CA ASN A 5 -23.47 -5.84 2.99
C ASN A 5 -22.76 -6.13 4.32
N ILE A 6 -21.58 -5.58 4.57
CA ILE A 6 -20.95 -5.67 5.89
C ILE A 6 -21.64 -4.62 6.79
N LYS A 7 -22.65 -5.05 7.55
CA LYS A 7 -23.16 -4.26 8.69
C LYS A 7 -22.12 -4.35 9.81
N LEU A 8 -21.19 -3.39 9.79
CA LEU A 8 -20.24 -3.22 10.86
C LEU A 8 -20.97 -2.74 12.12
N ASP A 9 -20.73 -3.39 13.25
CA ASP A 9 -21.12 -2.84 14.53
C ASP A 9 -20.12 -1.74 14.91
N GLY A 10 -20.42 -0.50 14.49
CA GLY A 10 -19.55 0.66 14.70
C GLY A 10 -19.15 0.88 16.17
N ASN A 11 -19.94 0.35 17.13
CA ASN A 11 -19.60 0.44 18.56
C ASN A 11 -18.43 -0.47 18.96
N LYS A 12 -18.08 -1.47 18.12
CA LYS A 12 -16.93 -2.35 18.35
C LYS A 12 -15.67 -1.91 17.64
N ILE A 13 -15.79 -1.05 16.65
CA ILE A 13 -14.65 -0.59 15.87
C ILE A 13 -13.82 0.42 16.69
N LYS A 14 -12.52 0.20 16.77
CA LYS A 14 -11.56 1.06 17.46
C LYS A 14 -10.59 1.75 16.52
N LEU A 15 -10.27 1.09 15.41
CA LEU A 15 -9.27 1.55 14.45
C LEU A 15 -9.85 1.49 13.04
N ILE A 16 -9.70 2.58 12.29
CA ILE A 16 -9.92 2.60 10.85
C ILE A 16 -8.58 2.85 10.17
N ALA A 17 -8.18 1.92 9.31
CA ALA A 17 -6.97 2.04 8.53
C ALA A 17 -7.29 2.17 7.03
N PHE A 18 -6.40 2.85 6.30
CA PHE A 18 -6.63 3.19 4.89
C PHE A 18 -5.37 2.94 4.06
N ASP A 19 -5.55 2.45 2.84
CA ASP A 19 -4.61 2.75 1.77
C ASP A 19 -4.84 4.20 1.27
N LEU A 20 -3.93 4.71 0.45
CA LEU A 20 -3.99 6.07 -0.08
C LEU A 20 -4.32 6.12 -1.57
N ASP A 21 -3.40 5.58 -2.38
CA ASP A 21 -3.40 5.72 -3.84
C ASP A 21 -4.42 4.76 -4.48
N GLY A 22 -5.55 5.24 -4.95
CA GLY A 22 -6.68 4.44 -5.46
C GLY A 22 -7.83 4.32 -4.46
N THR A 23 -7.56 4.56 -3.18
CA THR A 23 -8.54 4.44 -2.08
C THR A 23 -9.07 5.79 -1.60
N LEU A 24 -8.19 6.72 -1.22
CA LEU A 24 -8.55 8.06 -0.73
C LEU A 24 -8.34 9.14 -1.77
N SER A 25 -7.45 8.91 -2.72
CA SER A 25 -7.14 9.85 -3.80
C SER A 25 -6.73 9.11 -5.07
N GLN A 26 -6.77 9.81 -6.19
CA GLN A 26 -6.13 9.34 -7.41
C GLN A 26 -4.63 9.16 -7.17
N HIS A 27 -4.03 8.20 -7.85
CA HIS A 27 -2.61 7.87 -7.69
C HIS A 27 -1.70 9.11 -7.76
N LYS A 28 -0.94 9.33 -6.68
CA LYS A 28 0.00 10.45 -6.51
C LYS A 28 -0.64 11.86 -6.58
N THR A 29 -1.91 11.97 -6.24
CA THR A 29 -2.58 13.27 -6.12
C THR A 29 -3.00 13.54 -4.67
N PRO A 30 -3.19 14.81 -4.26
CA PRO A 30 -3.77 15.14 -2.96
C PRO A 30 -5.18 14.58 -2.79
N ILE A 31 -5.59 14.40 -1.54
CA ILE A 31 -6.98 14.05 -1.20
C ILE A 31 -7.93 15.22 -1.52
N SER A 32 -9.17 14.89 -1.89
CA SER A 32 -10.20 15.91 -2.13
C SER A 32 -10.68 16.57 -0.83
N ALA A 33 -11.31 17.75 -0.94
CA ALA A 33 -11.93 18.41 0.21
C ALA A 33 -13.00 17.51 0.87
N GLU A 34 -13.82 16.84 0.08
CA GLU A 34 -14.86 15.93 0.58
C GLU A 34 -14.27 14.71 1.30
N CYS A 35 -13.19 14.13 0.77
CA CYS A 35 -12.44 13.07 1.45
C CYS A 35 -11.92 13.56 2.80
N ARG A 36 -11.29 14.72 2.85
CA ARG A 36 -10.78 15.34 4.08
C ARG A 36 -11.88 15.58 5.12
N GLU A 37 -13.04 16.12 4.74
CA GLU A 37 -14.18 16.32 5.63
C GLU A 37 -14.69 14.98 6.20
N THR A 38 -14.74 13.94 5.37
CA THR A 38 -15.14 12.61 5.80
C THR A 38 -14.14 12.01 6.79
N LEU A 39 -12.84 12.19 6.56
CA LEU A 39 -11.80 11.76 7.50
C LEU A 39 -11.91 12.50 8.84
N TYR A 40 -12.21 13.78 8.88
CA TYR A 40 -12.47 14.51 10.13
C TYR A 40 -13.70 13.97 10.86
N ALA A 41 -14.79 13.65 10.15
CA ALA A 41 -15.97 13.06 10.76
C ALA A 41 -15.68 11.67 11.37
N LEU A 42 -14.88 10.85 10.68
CA LEU A 42 -14.42 9.55 11.21
C LEU A 42 -13.48 9.74 12.41
N ALA A 43 -12.54 10.68 12.35
CA ALA A 43 -11.59 10.97 13.42
C ALA A 43 -12.25 11.42 14.72
N ALA A 44 -13.47 11.99 14.65
CA ALA A 44 -14.26 12.35 15.83
C ALA A 44 -14.78 11.12 16.62
N LYS A 45 -14.80 9.94 16.00
CA LYS A 45 -15.33 8.71 16.62
C LYS A 45 -14.29 7.60 16.75
N TYR A 46 -13.30 7.55 15.86
CA TYR A 46 -12.37 6.43 15.72
C TYR A 46 -10.92 6.90 15.68
N LYS A 47 -10.00 6.03 16.11
CA LYS A 47 -8.58 6.22 15.77
C LYS A 47 -8.39 5.94 14.29
N LEU A 48 -7.68 6.82 13.59
CA LEU A 48 -7.35 6.66 12.17
C LEU A 48 -5.86 6.32 11.98
N LEU A 49 -5.55 5.56 10.93
CA LEU A 49 -4.20 5.14 10.59
C LEU A 49 -4.05 5.01 9.06
N MET A 50 -2.99 5.56 8.50
CA MET A 50 -2.60 5.26 7.12
C MET A 50 -1.72 4.02 7.06
N SER A 51 -1.90 3.16 6.04
CA SER A 51 -1.05 2.00 5.79
C SER A 51 -0.74 1.91 4.30
N GLY A 52 0.42 2.40 3.89
CA GLY A 52 0.76 2.55 2.48
C GLY A 52 2.11 1.94 2.08
N ALA A 53 2.28 1.74 0.76
CA ALA A 53 3.52 1.28 0.15
C ALA A 53 4.63 2.34 0.16
N GLY A 54 4.27 3.63 0.20
CA GLY A 54 5.21 4.74 0.17
C GLY A 54 5.80 5.08 1.53
N MET A 55 6.87 5.89 1.52
CA MET A 55 7.47 6.44 2.73
C MET A 55 6.47 7.32 3.50
N CYS A 56 6.55 7.31 4.84
CA CYS A 56 5.64 8.06 5.72
C CYS A 56 5.50 9.54 5.34
N MET A 57 6.60 10.23 5.11
CA MET A 57 6.57 11.66 4.75
C MET A 57 5.93 11.92 3.39
N ARG A 58 6.09 11.00 2.40
CA ARG A 58 5.40 11.11 1.11
C ARG A 58 3.89 11.02 1.31
N ILE A 59 3.44 10.00 2.05
CA ILE A 59 2.02 9.78 2.36
C ILE A 59 1.45 10.99 3.10
N PHE A 60 2.11 11.45 4.14
CA PHE A 60 1.68 12.59 4.95
C PHE A 60 1.54 13.89 4.13
N ASN A 61 2.52 14.17 3.25
CA ASN A 61 2.45 15.32 2.36
C ASN A 61 1.33 15.20 1.31
N GLN A 62 1.11 14.00 0.75
CA GLN A 62 0.01 13.74 -0.20
C GLN A 62 -1.36 13.90 0.47
N MET A 63 -1.46 13.56 1.77
CA MET A 63 -2.64 13.82 2.60
C MET A 63 -2.76 15.29 3.04
N GLU A 64 -1.93 16.19 2.48
CA GLU A 64 -1.86 17.62 2.85
C GLU A 64 -1.73 17.83 4.36
N LYS A 65 -0.87 17.04 4.99
CA LYS A 65 -0.59 17.06 6.44
C LYS A 65 -1.84 16.82 7.31
N PHE A 66 -2.77 16.00 6.85
CA PHE A 66 -3.90 15.58 7.68
C PHE A 66 -3.38 14.92 8.97
N PRO A 67 -3.98 15.23 10.15
CA PRO A 67 -3.50 14.75 11.45
C PRO A 67 -3.77 13.24 11.64
N ILE A 68 -2.87 12.40 11.15
CA ILE A 68 -2.98 10.95 11.14
C ILE A 68 -1.62 10.28 11.27
N ASP A 69 -1.56 9.17 12.01
CA ASP A 69 -0.38 8.32 12.06
C ASP A 69 -0.22 7.53 10.75
N VAL A 70 1.01 7.16 10.40
CA VAL A 70 1.31 6.52 9.12
C VAL A 70 2.21 5.30 9.31
N LEU A 71 1.75 4.14 8.88
CA LEU A 71 2.56 2.96 8.58
C LEU A 71 2.96 3.05 7.09
N GLY A 72 4.21 3.43 6.84
CA GLY A 72 4.75 3.57 5.49
C GLY A 72 5.67 2.44 5.11
N ASN A 73 6.00 2.40 3.82
CA ASN A 73 6.96 1.45 3.26
C ASN A 73 6.66 0.00 3.68
N TYR A 74 5.40 -0.44 3.49
CA TYR A 74 4.93 -1.78 3.84
C TYR A 74 5.08 -2.13 5.35
N GLY A 75 5.13 -1.13 6.23
CA GLY A 75 5.34 -1.29 7.67
C GLY A 75 6.80 -1.30 8.10
N MET A 76 7.74 -1.02 7.20
CA MET A 76 9.14 -0.80 7.55
C MET A 76 9.35 0.57 8.22
N GLN A 77 8.43 1.51 8.04
CA GLN A 77 8.48 2.85 8.62
C GLN A 77 7.18 3.16 9.36
N TYR A 78 7.28 3.81 10.53
CA TYR A 78 6.14 4.34 11.27
C TYR A 78 6.38 5.79 11.64
N GLY A 79 5.40 6.62 11.32
CA GLY A 79 5.34 8.02 11.70
C GLY A 79 4.12 8.28 12.58
N GLU A 80 4.31 9.00 13.66
CA GLU A 80 3.28 9.44 14.58
C GLU A 80 3.04 10.94 14.43
N TYR A 81 1.77 11.33 14.32
CA TYR A 81 1.41 12.74 14.22
C TYR A 81 1.58 13.43 15.56
N ASN A 82 2.37 14.49 15.58
CA ASN A 82 2.54 15.36 16.75
C ASN A 82 1.59 16.55 16.65
N ALA A 83 0.58 16.59 17.52
CA ALA A 83 -0.43 17.66 17.53
C ALA A 83 0.11 19.03 17.99
N GLU A 84 1.24 19.06 18.70
CA GLU A 84 1.86 20.34 19.15
C GLU A 84 2.59 21.04 18.00
N THR A 85 3.25 20.27 17.14
CA THR A 85 4.04 20.80 16.02
C THR A 85 3.27 20.81 14.69
N GLY A 86 2.23 19.98 14.56
CA GLY A 86 1.50 19.75 13.32
C GLY A 86 2.28 18.90 12.30
N GLU A 87 3.36 18.23 12.72
CA GLU A 87 4.24 17.46 11.85
C GLU A 87 4.20 15.96 12.17
N LEU A 88 4.65 15.14 11.24
CA LEU A 88 4.80 13.71 11.41
C LEU A 88 6.20 13.38 11.94
N GLU A 89 6.29 12.75 13.09
CA GLU A 89 7.56 12.29 13.69
C GLU A 89 7.82 10.83 13.33
N ILE A 90 8.93 10.55 12.67
CA ILE A 90 9.33 9.18 12.35
C ILE A 90 9.83 8.50 13.63
N LYS A 91 9.11 7.48 14.10
CA LYS A 91 9.42 6.73 15.32
C LYS A 91 10.37 5.57 15.06
N PHE A 92 10.24 4.93 13.90
CA PHE A 92 11.22 3.97 13.40
C PHE A 92 11.28 3.98 11.87
N ASP A 93 12.44 3.60 11.36
CA ASP A 93 12.73 3.43 9.94
C ASP A 93 13.66 2.22 9.78
N ASN A 94 13.08 1.08 9.46
CA ASN A 94 13.82 -0.16 9.30
C ASN A 94 14.56 -0.18 7.97
N VAL A 95 15.83 -0.56 8.03
CA VAL A 95 16.67 -0.78 6.86
C VAL A 95 17.17 -2.20 6.90
N LEU A 96 16.87 -2.98 5.86
CA LEU A 96 17.34 -4.35 5.73
C LEU A 96 18.37 -4.46 4.60
N PRO A 97 19.34 -5.37 4.72
CA PRO A 97 20.33 -5.58 3.68
C PRO A 97 19.66 -6.12 2.41
N CYS A 98 20.16 -5.70 1.25
CA CYS A 98 19.76 -6.21 -0.05
C CYS A 98 21.03 -6.62 -0.82
N ASP A 99 21.09 -7.87 -1.25
CA ASP A 99 22.12 -8.35 -2.17
C ASP A 99 21.80 -7.89 -3.59
N LYS A 100 22.28 -6.69 -3.92
CA LYS A 100 21.95 -6.01 -5.18
C LYS A 100 22.40 -6.80 -6.41
N ASP A 101 23.56 -7.43 -6.35
CA ASP A 101 24.10 -8.19 -7.49
C ASP A 101 23.26 -9.44 -7.75
N SER A 102 22.88 -10.17 -6.71
CA SER A 102 21.99 -11.34 -6.81
C SER A 102 20.59 -10.94 -7.30
N VAL A 103 20.03 -9.86 -6.80
CA VAL A 103 18.71 -9.36 -7.24
C VAL A 103 18.75 -8.94 -8.70
N ASP A 104 19.75 -8.18 -9.12
CA ASP A 104 19.87 -7.72 -10.51
C ASP A 104 20.02 -8.89 -11.48
N ALA A 105 20.83 -9.89 -11.14
CA ALA A 105 21.01 -11.09 -11.96
C ALA A 105 19.69 -11.88 -12.12
N ARG A 106 18.95 -12.08 -11.03
CA ARG A 106 17.65 -12.80 -11.05
C ARG A 106 16.59 -12.03 -11.85
N ILE A 107 16.55 -10.69 -11.75
CA ILE A 107 15.65 -9.86 -12.55
C ILE A 107 16.03 -9.95 -14.03
N THR A 108 17.32 -9.94 -14.36
CA THR A 108 17.80 -10.13 -15.74
C THR A 108 17.34 -11.46 -16.31
N MET A 109 17.44 -12.56 -15.57
CA MET A 109 16.92 -13.87 -15.98
C MET A 109 15.41 -13.85 -16.25
N LEU A 110 14.62 -13.20 -15.39
CA LEU A 110 13.18 -13.05 -15.59
C LEU A 110 12.87 -12.22 -16.85
N ARG A 111 13.61 -11.14 -17.09
CA ARG A 111 13.46 -10.35 -18.32
C ARG A 111 13.70 -11.18 -19.58
N GLU A 112 14.77 -11.94 -19.61
CA GLU A 112 15.10 -12.82 -20.73
C GLU A 112 14.02 -13.89 -20.93
N LYS A 113 13.55 -14.53 -19.84
CA LYS A 113 12.52 -15.56 -19.89
C LYS A 113 11.19 -15.04 -20.46
N TYR A 114 10.80 -13.80 -20.13
CA TYR A 114 9.50 -13.22 -20.49
C TYR A 114 9.57 -12.16 -21.60
N GLY A 115 10.75 -11.95 -22.18
CA GLY A 115 10.92 -11.06 -23.32
C GLY A 115 10.88 -9.57 -23.00
N PHE A 116 11.13 -9.18 -21.74
CA PHE A 116 11.22 -7.76 -21.32
C PHE A 116 12.66 -7.24 -21.36
N THR A 117 13.38 -7.54 -22.43
CA THR A 117 14.81 -7.19 -22.57
C THR A 117 15.05 -5.74 -22.95
N GLU A 118 14.04 -5.06 -23.51
CA GLU A 118 14.11 -3.64 -23.85
C GLU A 118 13.46 -2.79 -22.75
N TYR A 119 14.25 -1.90 -22.12
CA TYR A 119 13.78 -1.03 -21.05
C TYR A 119 14.58 0.27 -20.98
N ALA A 120 13.98 1.33 -20.46
CA ALA A 120 14.59 2.66 -20.35
C ALA A 120 15.12 2.90 -18.92
N GLY A 121 16.41 3.20 -18.80
CA GLY A 121 17.06 3.49 -17.52
C GLY A 121 17.61 2.24 -16.83
N ASN A 122 17.38 2.10 -15.51
CA ASN A 122 17.92 1.00 -14.73
C ASN A 122 17.06 -0.25 -14.84
N ASN A 123 17.72 -1.43 -14.76
CA ASN A 123 17.10 -2.74 -14.67
C ASN A 123 16.26 -2.89 -13.39
N VAL A 124 16.79 -2.37 -12.29
CA VAL A 124 16.22 -2.47 -10.93
C VAL A 124 16.26 -1.10 -10.28
N GLU A 125 15.26 -0.79 -9.45
CA GLU A 125 15.30 0.34 -8.53
C GLU A 125 15.48 -0.20 -7.11
N PHE A 126 16.63 0.11 -6.51
CA PHE A 126 16.94 -0.27 -5.13
C PHE A 126 16.62 0.89 -4.19
N HIS A 127 15.81 0.62 -3.18
CA HIS A 127 15.46 1.59 -2.15
C HIS A 127 16.37 1.44 -0.93
N SER A 128 16.62 2.56 -0.23
CA SER A 128 17.48 2.57 0.95
C SER A 128 17.00 1.65 2.08
N SER A 129 15.71 1.36 2.13
CA SER A 129 15.09 0.44 3.09
C SER A 129 15.40 -1.03 2.87
N GLY A 130 15.91 -1.40 1.68
CA GLY A 130 16.03 -2.79 1.24
C GLY A 130 14.84 -3.26 0.38
N CYS A 131 13.80 -2.45 0.22
CA CYS A 131 12.79 -2.69 -0.80
C CYS A 131 13.38 -2.59 -2.20
N VAL A 132 12.77 -3.29 -3.14
CA VAL A 132 13.19 -3.35 -4.53
C VAL A 132 11.98 -3.13 -5.44
N THR A 133 12.16 -2.38 -6.52
CA THR A 133 11.18 -2.31 -7.61
C THR A 133 11.79 -2.93 -8.87
N PHE A 134 11.06 -3.87 -9.46
CA PHE A 134 11.34 -4.45 -10.78
C PHE A 134 10.47 -3.75 -11.83
N PRO A 135 10.97 -2.70 -12.50
CA PRO A 135 10.20 -1.94 -13.48
C PRO A 135 10.31 -2.59 -14.86
N LEU A 136 9.25 -3.23 -15.37
CA LEU A 136 9.29 -3.97 -16.65
C LEU A 136 9.71 -3.08 -17.82
N LEU A 137 9.26 -1.84 -17.87
CA LEU A 137 9.64 -0.85 -18.87
C LEU A 137 10.90 -0.05 -18.49
N GLY A 138 11.49 -0.33 -17.32
CA GLY A 138 12.64 0.40 -16.77
C GLY A 138 12.25 1.68 -16.01
N THR A 139 13.21 2.20 -15.23
CA THR A 139 12.98 3.32 -14.31
C THR A 139 12.68 4.64 -15.02
N LYS A 140 13.16 4.82 -16.26
CA LYS A 140 13.03 6.05 -17.06
C LYS A 140 12.00 5.98 -18.19
N ALA A 141 11.16 4.94 -18.24
CA ALA A 141 10.06 4.87 -19.21
C ALA A 141 9.08 6.04 -19.02
N GLN A 142 8.49 6.51 -20.12
CA GLN A 142 7.55 7.61 -20.09
C GLN A 142 6.28 7.22 -19.32
N GLN A 143 5.67 8.18 -18.62
CA GLN A 143 4.46 7.93 -17.83
C GLN A 143 3.30 7.39 -18.66
N ALA A 144 3.11 7.91 -19.87
CA ALA A 144 2.07 7.43 -20.78
C ALA A 144 2.26 5.95 -21.14
N ASP A 145 3.50 5.53 -21.44
CA ASP A 145 3.82 4.13 -21.74
C ASP A 145 3.57 3.22 -20.53
N LYS A 146 3.96 3.66 -19.34
CA LYS A 146 3.72 2.93 -18.10
C LYS A 146 2.23 2.69 -17.85
N LEU A 147 1.40 3.71 -18.06
CA LEU A 147 -0.05 3.61 -17.86
C LEU A 147 -0.73 2.72 -18.91
N ALA A 148 -0.26 2.76 -20.16
CA ALA A 148 -0.80 1.96 -21.25
C ALA A 148 -0.33 0.50 -21.26
N PHE A 149 0.74 0.17 -20.52
CA PHE A 149 1.43 -1.12 -20.59
C PHE A 149 0.56 -2.30 -20.13
N ASP A 150 -0.03 -2.18 -18.96
CA ASP A 150 -0.74 -3.30 -18.28
C ASP A 150 -1.83 -2.75 -17.34
N PRO A 151 -2.87 -2.07 -17.90
CA PRO A 151 -3.86 -1.36 -17.08
C PRO A 151 -4.71 -2.30 -16.22
N ASP A 152 -4.95 -3.53 -16.67
CA ASP A 152 -5.70 -4.57 -15.93
C ASP A 152 -4.79 -5.54 -15.15
N ARG A 153 -3.47 -5.31 -15.17
CA ARG A 153 -2.44 -6.13 -14.52
C ARG A 153 -2.33 -7.57 -15.04
N SER A 154 -3.02 -7.92 -16.12
CA SER A 154 -3.07 -9.28 -16.64
C SER A 154 -1.71 -9.79 -17.13
N LYS A 155 -0.92 -8.93 -17.76
CA LYS A 155 0.42 -9.27 -18.25
C LYS A 155 1.36 -9.64 -17.11
N ARG A 156 1.39 -8.86 -16.03
CA ARG A 156 2.23 -9.12 -14.87
C ARG A 156 1.72 -10.31 -14.07
N ARG A 157 0.41 -10.46 -13.89
CA ARG A 157 -0.20 -11.61 -13.23
C ARG A 157 0.10 -12.93 -13.95
N ALA A 158 0.29 -12.92 -15.27
CA ALA A 158 0.61 -14.12 -16.03
C ALA A 158 1.91 -14.83 -15.60
N PHE A 159 2.86 -14.12 -15.01
CA PHE A 159 4.10 -14.69 -14.50
C PHE A 159 4.45 -14.29 -13.05
N TYR A 160 3.45 -13.78 -12.33
CA TYR A 160 3.61 -13.33 -10.94
C TYR A 160 4.15 -14.44 -10.02
N GLN A 161 3.67 -15.68 -10.20
CA GLN A 161 4.16 -16.82 -9.40
C GLN A 161 5.66 -17.06 -9.60
N ASP A 162 6.15 -16.94 -10.82
CA ASP A 162 7.58 -17.10 -11.09
C ASP A 162 8.42 -15.99 -10.42
N VAL A 163 7.87 -14.79 -10.30
CA VAL A 163 8.55 -13.71 -9.56
C VAL A 163 8.61 -14.03 -8.07
N ILE A 164 7.51 -14.51 -7.48
CA ILE A 164 7.48 -14.98 -6.07
C ILE A 164 8.50 -16.07 -5.84
N ASP A 165 8.50 -17.11 -6.69
CA ASP A 165 9.39 -18.25 -6.56
C ASP A 165 10.87 -17.88 -6.72
N THR A 166 11.13 -16.82 -7.50
CA THR A 166 12.48 -16.28 -7.70
C THR A 166 12.98 -15.48 -6.50
N PHE A 167 12.05 -14.84 -5.75
CA PHE A 167 12.37 -13.96 -4.62
C PHE A 167 11.67 -14.36 -3.33
N PRO A 168 11.92 -15.57 -2.79
CA PRO A 168 11.24 -16.08 -1.59
C PRO A 168 11.54 -15.27 -0.32
N GLU A 169 12.60 -14.45 -0.31
CA GLU A 169 12.97 -13.55 0.77
C GLU A 169 12.18 -12.21 0.77
N TYR A 170 11.32 -12.00 -0.26
CA TYR A 170 10.49 -10.81 -0.39
C TYR A 170 8.99 -11.14 -0.43
N ASN A 171 8.18 -10.25 0.09
CA ASN A 171 6.79 -10.11 -0.31
C ASN A 171 6.76 -9.36 -1.64
N VAL A 172 6.22 -9.98 -2.68
CA VAL A 172 6.14 -9.42 -4.04
C VAL A 172 4.73 -8.89 -4.28
N PHE A 173 4.63 -7.72 -4.89
CA PHE A 173 3.35 -7.10 -5.26
C PHE A 173 3.36 -6.73 -6.75
N VAL A 174 2.21 -6.85 -7.40
CA VAL A 174 1.97 -6.32 -8.75
C VAL A 174 1.74 -4.81 -8.60
N GLY A 175 2.84 -4.08 -8.33
CA GLY A 175 2.83 -2.69 -7.93
C GLY A 175 2.79 -1.71 -9.10
N GLY A 176 2.34 -0.49 -8.82
CA GLY A 176 2.30 0.58 -9.79
C GLY A 176 1.61 0.21 -11.11
N SER A 177 1.96 0.90 -12.20
CA SER A 177 1.38 0.67 -13.54
C SER A 177 2.16 -0.34 -14.41
N SER A 178 3.45 -0.61 -14.10
CA SER A 178 4.33 -1.42 -14.95
C SER A 178 5.47 -2.10 -14.18
N SER A 179 5.32 -2.32 -12.88
CA SER A 179 6.38 -2.89 -12.03
C SER A 179 5.87 -4.00 -11.12
N PHE A 180 6.81 -4.75 -10.57
CA PHE A 180 6.64 -5.46 -9.32
C PHE A 180 7.35 -4.69 -8.23
N ASP A 181 6.70 -4.51 -7.10
CA ASP A 181 7.31 -3.97 -5.90
C ASP A 181 7.57 -5.11 -4.92
N MET A 182 8.70 -5.10 -4.27
CA MET A 182 9.16 -6.17 -3.40
C MET A 182 9.60 -5.59 -2.06
N ALA A 183 8.92 -5.98 -0.98
CA ALA A 183 9.31 -5.63 0.38
C ALA A 183 9.96 -6.84 1.06
N PRO A 184 11.10 -6.68 1.77
CA PRO A 184 11.72 -7.79 2.48
C PRO A 184 10.72 -8.47 3.43
N MET A 185 10.76 -9.81 3.51
CA MET A 185 9.97 -10.54 4.50
C MET A 185 10.30 -10.08 5.93
N PRO A 186 9.33 -9.96 6.84
CA PRO A 186 7.91 -10.30 6.67
C PRO A 186 7.03 -9.09 6.26
N PHE A 187 7.61 -7.97 5.84
CA PHE A 187 6.92 -6.68 5.69
C PHE A 187 5.88 -6.71 4.57
N ASN A 188 4.63 -6.44 4.94
CA ASN A 188 3.47 -6.15 4.10
C ASN A 188 2.42 -5.41 4.95
N LYS A 189 1.34 -4.95 4.34
CA LYS A 189 0.32 -4.14 5.06
C LYS A 189 -0.35 -4.90 6.20
N ALA A 190 -0.67 -6.20 6.03
CA ALA A 190 -1.27 -7.00 7.10
C ALA A 190 -0.31 -7.19 8.29
N TYR A 191 0.96 -7.51 8.03
CA TYR A 191 1.98 -7.62 9.06
C TYR A 191 2.13 -6.31 9.85
N ALA A 192 2.19 -5.19 9.13
CA ALA A 192 2.30 -3.86 9.73
C ALA A 192 1.12 -3.53 10.65
N LEU A 193 -0.10 -3.77 10.16
CA LEU A 193 -1.33 -3.54 10.92
C LEU A 193 -1.45 -4.47 12.13
N LYS A 194 -1.15 -5.76 11.97
CA LYS A 194 -1.17 -6.73 13.09
C LYS A 194 -0.20 -6.31 14.18
N LYS A 195 1.03 -5.96 13.83
CA LYS A 195 2.02 -5.45 14.78
C LYS A 195 1.53 -4.18 15.50
N TYR A 196 0.98 -3.22 14.75
CA TYR A 196 0.40 -1.99 15.34
C TYR A 196 -0.71 -2.29 16.33
N CYS A 197 -1.61 -3.22 15.99
CA CYS A 197 -2.73 -3.63 16.85
C CYS A 197 -2.26 -4.37 18.10
N ASP A 198 -1.34 -5.33 17.96
CA ASP A 198 -0.79 -6.13 19.07
C ASP A 198 -0.13 -5.24 20.13
N GLU A 199 0.68 -4.26 19.69
CA GLU A 199 1.34 -3.29 20.59
C GLU A 199 0.34 -2.40 21.35
N ARG A 200 -0.92 -2.27 20.87
CA ARG A 200 -1.96 -1.39 21.43
C ARG A 200 -3.15 -2.14 22.02
N GLY A 201 -3.11 -3.47 22.00
CA GLY A 201 -4.20 -4.31 22.50
C GLY A 201 -5.51 -4.14 21.73
N ILE A 202 -5.43 -3.84 20.43
CA ILE A 202 -6.57 -3.75 19.51
C ILE A 202 -6.76 -5.12 18.87
N LYS A 203 -7.96 -5.67 18.97
CA LYS A 203 -8.27 -6.93 18.31
C LYS A 203 -8.47 -6.70 16.80
N TYR A 204 -8.12 -7.68 15.97
CA TYR A 204 -8.21 -7.55 14.50
C TYR A 204 -9.67 -7.35 14.04
N GLU A 205 -10.64 -7.96 14.72
CA GLU A 205 -12.08 -7.75 14.48
C GLU A 205 -12.58 -6.33 14.81
N GLU A 206 -11.79 -5.55 15.57
CA GLU A 206 -12.05 -4.14 15.92
C GLU A 206 -11.45 -3.16 14.91
N VAL A 207 -10.84 -3.68 13.82
CA VAL A 207 -10.23 -2.91 12.75
C VAL A 207 -11.10 -2.92 11.51
N VAL A 208 -11.27 -1.77 10.87
CA VAL A 208 -11.79 -1.64 9.51
C VAL A 208 -10.67 -1.10 8.62
N TYR A 209 -10.47 -1.75 7.48
CA TYR A 209 -9.52 -1.32 6.48
C TYR A 209 -10.22 -0.97 5.18
N PHE A 210 -9.90 0.18 4.61
CA PHE A 210 -10.32 0.60 3.28
C PHE A 210 -9.15 0.45 2.30
N GLY A 211 -9.36 -0.26 1.19
CA GLY A 211 -8.34 -0.50 0.18
C GLY A 211 -8.93 -0.80 -1.19
N ASP A 212 -8.15 -0.58 -2.25
CA ASP A 212 -8.54 -0.81 -3.64
C ASP A 212 -7.83 -2.00 -4.28
N ASP A 213 -6.61 -2.30 -3.84
CA ASP A 213 -5.73 -3.29 -4.48
C ASP A 213 -5.75 -4.64 -3.74
N TYR A 214 -6.94 -5.25 -3.63
CA TYR A 214 -7.19 -6.48 -2.88
C TYR A 214 -7.16 -7.76 -3.72
N GLY A 215 -6.99 -7.65 -5.04
CA GLY A 215 -6.88 -8.81 -5.94
C GLY A 215 -5.52 -9.49 -5.84
N TRP A 216 -5.38 -10.64 -6.50
CA TRP A 216 -4.16 -11.46 -6.50
C TRP A 216 -2.91 -10.66 -6.89
N GLY A 217 -1.97 -10.62 -5.96
CA GLY A 217 -0.75 -9.83 -6.05
C GLY A 217 -0.91 -8.35 -5.72
N GLY A 218 -2.10 -7.92 -5.31
CA GLY A 218 -2.32 -6.55 -4.85
C GLY A 218 -1.67 -6.28 -3.49
N ASN A 219 -1.35 -5.04 -3.22
CA ASN A 219 -0.68 -4.71 -1.97
C ASN A 219 -1.62 -4.69 -0.74
N ASP A 220 -2.94 -4.68 -0.95
CA ASP A 220 -3.97 -4.83 0.08
C ASP A 220 -4.44 -6.28 0.26
N GLU A 221 -4.06 -7.19 -0.66
CA GLU A 221 -4.51 -8.59 -0.62
C GLU A 221 -4.25 -9.25 0.74
N SER A 222 -3.09 -8.99 1.34
CA SER A 222 -2.73 -9.55 2.64
C SER A 222 -3.68 -9.11 3.76
N VAL A 223 -4.22 -7.89 3.70
CA VAL A 223 -5.22 -7.39 4.65
C VAL A 223 -6.59 -7.97 4.32
N TYR A 224 -6.96 -8.00 3.04
CA TYR A 224 -8.23 -8.58 2.57
C TYR A 224 -8.39 -10.04 2.98
N LEU A 225 -7.31 -10.82 2.99
CA LEU A 225 -7.29 -12.23 3.41
C LEU A 225 -7.11 -12.42 4.93
N SER A 226 -6.99 -11.34 5.70
CA SER A 226 -6.82 -11.40 7.16
C SER A 226 -8.17 -11.45 7.90
N GLU A 227 -8.10 -11.44 9.24
CA GLU A 227 -9.27 -11.41 10.12
C GLU A 227 -9.84 -9.99 10.32
N MET A 228 -9.25 -8.97 9.70
CA MET A 228 -9.71 -7.58 9.77
C MET A 228 -10.92 -7.37 8.85
N ASN A 229 -11.80 -6.44 9.23
CA ASN A 229 -12.90 -6.06 8.35
C ASN A 229 -12.35 -5.25 7.18
N PHE A 230 -12.65 -5.65 5.95
CA PHE A 230 -12.18 -4.99 4.75
C PHE A 230 -13.34 -4.38 3.96
N ILE A 231 -13.21 -3.11 3.58
CA ILE A 231 -14.15 -2.41 2.70
C ILE A 231 -13.44 -2.09 1.40
N CYS A 232 -13.91 -2.67 0.31
CA CYS A 232 -13.36 -2.45 -1.03
C CYS A 232 -13.73 -1.05 -1.55
N ILE A 233 -12.76 -0.34 -2.09
CA ILE A 233 -12.95 0.93 -2.78
C ILE A 233 -12.49 0.73 -4.23
N ASP A 234 -13.42 0.57 -5.15
CA ASP A 234 -13.12 0.39 -6.58
C ASP A 234 -12.90 1.74 -7.31
N ASN A 235 -13.42 2.81 -6.73
CA ASN A 235 -13.19 4.19 -7.17
C ASN A 235 -13.02 5.09 -5.95
N TYR A 236 -11.88 5.76 -5.83
CA TYR A 236 -11.57 6.67 -4.70
C TYR A 236 -12.61 7.79 -4.51
N GLU A 237 -13.31 8.20 -5.57
CA GLU A 237 -14.38 9.20 -5.48
C GLU A 237 -15.59 8.71 -4.67
N ASP A 238 -15.78 7.40 -4.58
CA ASP A 238 -16.87 6.79 -3.79
C ASP A 238 -16.53 6.66 -2.29
N PHE A 239 -15.26 6.80 -1.91
CA PHE A 239 -14.85 6.65 -0.51
C PHE A 239 -15.69 7.48 0.48
N PRO A 240 -15.94 8.80 0.25
CA PRO A 240 -16.70 9.60 1.21
C PRO A 240 -18.12 9.06 1.45
N ARG A 241 -18.79 8.61 0.39
CA ARG A 241 -20.14 8.04 0.48
C ARG A 241 -20.11 6.70 1.21
N ILE A 242 -19.22 5.77 0.79
CA ILE A 242 -19.13 4.42 1.37
C ILE A 242 -18.77 4.49 2.85
N ALA A 243 -17.81 5.33 3.23
CA ALA A 243 -17.38 5.47 4.61
C ALA A 243 -18.48 6.04 5.53
N ARG A 244 -19.26 7.02 5.04
CA ARG A 244 -20.41 7.58 5.77
C ARG A 244 -21.51 6.54 5.96
N GLU A 245 -21.86 5.81 4.92
CA GLU A 245 -22.88 4.75 4.98
C GLU A 245 -22.50 3.60 5.93
N ALA A 246 -21.22 3.26 5.98
CA ALA A 246 -20.72 2.13 6.78
C ALA A 246 -20.49 2.47 8.26
N LEU A 247 -20.09 3.72 8.60
CA LEU A 247 -19.50 4.05 9.91
C LEU A 247 -20.04 5.32 10.57
N LEU A 248 -20.73 6.20 9.87
CA LEU A 248 -21.24 7.47 10.39
C LEU A 248 -22.75 7.51 10.53
#